data_deed025f96fef78ca50578999a46b31b
#
_entry.id   deed025f96fef78ca50578999a46b31b
#
_cell.length_a   1.000
_cell.length_b   1.000
_cell.length_c   1.000
_cell.angle_alpha   90.00
_cell.angle_beta   90.00
_cell.angle_gamma   90.00
#
_symmetry.space_group_name_H-M   'P 1'
#
loop_
_entity.id
_entity.type
_entity.pdbx_description
1 polymer ?
#
loop_
_entity_poly.entity_id
_entity_poly.type
_entity_poly.pdbx_seq_one_letter_code
_entity_poly.pdbx_strand_id
1 'polypeptide(L)'
;MNSAAPQKGGGTDLTDILFCTDSYVFSYRVAGVCIQNGKVLLQKPADDDGFAFPGGHVAFGETNAETLMREFKEEIGADIAVGGLKWVGEVFFDWGGKPCHQICLYYAIDIRDDRTPADGVFAAQERLEGRDSSLEFHWVPLERIEEIRLYPTYTARLLTQPDGGVEHFIYRE
;
A
#
# COMPACT_ATOMS: atom_id res chain seq x y z
N MET A 1 34.05 24.80 5.00
CA MET A 1 32.95 23.88 5.28
C MET A 1 31.73 24.72 5.59
N ASN A 2 30.92 25.03 4.58
CA ASN A 2 29.68 25.79 4.75
C ASN A 2 28.52 24.83 4.40
N SER A 3 27.90 24.32 5.44
CA SER A 3 26.62 23.59 5.32
C SER A 3 25.52 24.64 5.24
N ALA A 4 25.02 24.92 4.04
CA ALA A 4 23.82 25.69 3.86
C ALA A 4 22.63 24.74 4.05
N ALA A 5 21.82 24.98 5.10
CA ALA A 5 20.54 24.32 5.28
C ALA A 5 19.57 24.74 4.14
N PRO A 6 18.76 23.84 3.59
CA PRO A 6 17.77 24.21 2.58
C PRO A 6 16.71 25.13 3.18
N GLN A 7 16.44 26.24 2.49
CA GLN A 7 15.38 27.17 2.85
C GLN A 7 14.02 26.55 2.55
N LYS A 8 13.12 26.58 3.52
CA LYS A 8 11.72 26.21 3.40
C LYS A 8 11.01 27.12 2.42
N GLY A 9 10.74 26.64 1.20
CA GLY A 9 9.72 27.15 0.31
C GLY A 9 8.43 26.40 0.59
N GLY A 10 7.32 27.13 0.79
CA GLY A 10 6.02 26.55 1.15
C GLY A 10 5.39 25.75 0.02
N GLY A 11 5.20 24.49 0.25
CA GLY A 11 4.63 23.41 -0.52
C GLY A 11 5.51 22.22 -0.20
N THR A 12 5.03 21.28 0.63
CA THR A 12 5.79 20.06 0.91
C THR A 12 5.75 19.20 -0.32
N ASP A 13 6.72 19.36 -1.21
CA ASP A 13 7.06 18.33 -2.21
C ASP A 13 7.56 17.11 -1.41
N LEU A 14 6.64 16.19 -1.12
CA LEU A 14 6.96 14.95 -0.44
C LEU A 14 7.81 14.10 -1.40
N THR A 15 8.97 13.68 -0.94
CA THR A 15 9.87 12.83 -1.71
C THR A 15 9.81 11.42 -1.13
N ASP A 16 9.40 10.47 -1.95
CA ASP A 16 9.32 9.08 -1.57
C ASP A 16 10.70 8.47 -1.23
N ILE A 17 10.70 7.56 -0.28
CA ILE A 17 11.86 6.70 0.00
C ILE A 17 11.91 5.60 -1.06
N LEU A 18 12.18 6.03 -2.28
CA LEU A 18 12.30 5.20 -3.49
C LEU A 18 13.60 5.54 -4.19
N PHE A 19 14.53 4.59 -4.24
CA PHE A 19 15.83 4.78 -4.85
C PHE A 19 15.94 3.95 -6.13
N CYS A 20 16.08 4.62 -7.27
CA CYS A 20 16.31 4.00 -8.56
C CYS A 20 17.74 4.26 -9.00
N THR A 21 18.48 3.19 -9.28
CA THR A 21 19.79 3.22 -9.93
C THR A 21 19.69 2.70 -11.35
N ASP A 22 20.79 2.62 -12.07
CA ASP A 22 20.81 2.00 -13.40
C ASP A 22 20.50 0.48 -13.34
N SER A 23 20.79 -0.17 -12.20
CA SER A 23 20.74 -1.63 -12.05
C SER A 23 19.72 -2.13 -11.04
N TYR A 24 19.25 -1.31 -10.11
CA TYR A 24 18.43 -1.76 -8.98
C TYR A 24 17.39 -0.71 -8.60
N VAL A 25 16.30 -1.18 -8.00
CA VAL A 25 15.31 -0.34 -7.30
C VAL A 25 15.24 -0.77 -5.84
N PHE A 26 15.25 0.20 -4.92
CA PHE A 26 14.87 0.00 -3.53
C PHE A 26 13.61 0.79 -3.23
N SER A 27 12.63 0.14 -2.61
CA SER A 27 11.33 0.72 -2.29
C SER A 27 11.00 0.51 -0.82
N TYR A 28 10.62 1.59 -0.12
CA TYR A 28 10.02 1.51 1.20
C TYR A 28 8.54 1.85 1.10
N ARG A 29 7.70 0.86 1.38
CA ARG A 29 6.25 0.95 1.22
C ARG A 29 5.51 0.60 2.50
N VAL A 30 4.33 1.18 2.66
CA VAL A 30 3.35 0.79 3.67
C VAL A 30 2.04 0.38 3.01
N ALA A 31 1.33 -0.55 3.63
CA ALA A 31 0.06 -1.05 3.14
C ALA A 31 -0.94 -1.21 4.29
N GLY A 32 -2.21 -0.94 4.01
CA GLY A 32 -3.31 -1.05 4.95
C GLY A 32 -4.06 -2.36 4.79
N VAL A 33 -4.17 -3.13 5.87
CA VAL A 33 -5.00 -4.34 5.95
C VAL A 33 -6.32 -3.97 6.60
N CYS A 34 -7.31 -3.67 5.77
CA CYS A 34 -8.67 -3.34 6.19
C CYS A 34 -9.56 -4.56 6.04
N ILE A 35 -10.03 -5.12 7.17
CA ILE A 35 -10.96 -6.24 7.17
C ILE A 35 -12.27 -5.79 7.81
N GLN A 36 -13.36 -5.91 7.06
CA GLN A 36 -14.70 -5.53 7.51
C GLN A 36 -15.74 -6.56 7.02
N ASN A 37 -16.62 -7.01 7.90
CA ASN A 37 -17.69 -7.95 7.57
C ASN A 37 -17.21 -9.22 6.83
N GLY A 38 -16.05 -9.78 7.22
CA GLY A 38 -15.47 -10.97 6.58
C GLY A 38 -14.86 -10.72 5.18
N LYS A 39 -14.67 -9.45 4.80
CA LYS A 39 -14.05 -9.05 3.53
C LYS A 39 -12.80 -8.21 3.80
N VAL A 40 -11.84 -8.28 2.89
CA VAL A 40 -10.65 -7.43 2.89
C VAL A 40 -10.72 -6.44 1.75
N LEU A 41 -10.31 -5.19 2.01
CA LEU A 41 -10.18 -4.17 0.98
C LEU A 41 -8.84 -4.36 0.24
N LEU A 42 -8.93 -4.55 -1.06
CA LEU A 42 -7.80 -4.69 -1.97
C LEU A 42 -7.94 -3.72 -3.13
N GLN A 43 -6.83 -3.40 -3.78
CA GLN A 43 -6.79 -2.57 -4.99
C GLN A 43 -6.13 -3.31 -6.14
N LYS A 44 -6.47 -2.91 -7.37
CA LYS A 44 -5.79 -3.33 -8.59
C LYS A 44 -5.91 -2.26 -9.67
N PRO A 45 -4.98 -2.19 -10.65
CA PRO A 45 -5.22 -1.45 -11.88
C PRO A 45 -6.44 -2.02 -12.63
N ALA A 46 -7.21 -1.16 -13.29
CA ALA A 46 -8.41 -1.60 -14.01
C ALA A 46 -8.10 -2.57 -15.17
N ASP A 47 -6.90 -2.51 -15.71
CA ASP A 47 -6.39 -3.31 -16.82
C ASP A 47 -5.49 -4.49 -16.38
N ASP A 48 -5.41 -4.79 -15.07
CA ASP A 48 -4.64 -5.90 -14.50
C ASP A 48 -5.55 -6.79 -13.64
N ASP A 49 -5.16 -8.07 -13.50
CA ASP A 49 -5.83 -9.04 -12.63
C ASP A 49 -5.16 -9.21 -11.26
N GLY A 50 -4.02 -8.54 -11.04
CA GLY A 50 -3.23 -8.62 -9.83
C GLY A 50 -3.72 -7.67 -8.75
N PHE A 51 -4.16 -8.21 -7.62
CA PHE A 51 -4.56 -7.44 -6.44
C PHE A 51 -3.38 -7.15 -5.52
N ALA A 52 -3.43 -6.00 -4.85
CA ALA A 52 -2.53 -5.61 -3.78
C ALA A 52 -3.31 -4.94 -2.64
N PHE A 53 -2.65 -4.77 -1.49
CA PHE A 53 -3.21 -3.95 -0.40
C PHE A 53 -3.06 -2.47 -0.73
N PRO A 54 -4.09 -1.65 -0.43
CA PRO A 54 -4.00 -0.20 -0.57
C PRO A 54 -2.87 0.39 0.27
N GLY A 55 -2.23 1.43 -0.25
CA GLY A 55 -1.12 2.11 0.40
C GLY A 55 -0.08 2.59 -0.60
N GLY A 56 1.00 3.20 -0.11
CA GLY A 56 1.98 3.86 -0.96
C GLY A 56 3.39 3.84 -0.42
N HIS A 57 4.26 4.60 -1.08
CA HIS A 57 5.63 4.81 -0.63
C HIS A 57 5.65 5.75 0.57
N VAL A 58 6.49 5.41 1.54
CA VAL A 58 6.76 6.30 2.67
C VAL A 58 7.59 7.48 2.17
N ALA A 59 7.12 8.69 2.45
CA ALA A 59 7.88 9.88 2.12
C ALA A 59 8.85 10.28 3.24
N PHE A 60 9.92 10.97 2.89
CA PHE A 60 10.84 11.52 3.89
C PHE A 60 10.10 12.48 4.83
N GLY A 61 10.23 12.23 6.13
CA GLY A 61 9.61 13.03 7.19
C GLY A 61 8.22 12.57 7.61
N GLU A 62 7.62 11.60 6.91
CA GLU A 62 6.38 10.95 7.33
C GLU A 62 6.65 9.71 8.17
N THR A 63 5.81 9.48 9.17
CA THR A 63 5.66 8.17 9.78
C THR A 63 4.82 7.26 8.90
N ASN A 64 4.89 5.94 9.11
CA ASN A 64 4.08 4.97 8.36
C ASN A 64 2.57 5.24 8.49
N ALA A 65 2.12 5.70 9.67
CA ALA A 65 0.72 6.02 9.90
C ALA A 65 0.29 7.28 9.12
N GLU A 66 1.13 8.32 9.08
CA GLU A 66 0.87 9.53 8.30
C GLU A 66 0.81 9.22 6.81
N THR A 67 1.74 8.39 6.29
CA THR A 67 1.70 7.93 4.91
C THR A 67 0.39 7.21 4.60
N LEU A 68 -0.02 6.23 5.43
CA LEU A 68 -1.29 5.52 5.21
C LEU A 68 -2.49 6.45 5.22
N MET A 69 -2.55 7.38 6.17
CA MET A 69 -3.65 8.37 6.22
C MET A 69 -3.68 9.26 4.99
N ARG A 70 -2.53 9.69 4.49
CA ARG A 70 -2.41 10.48 3.26
C ARG A 70 -2.86 9.67 2.02
N GLU A 71 -2.32 8.47 1.82
CA GLU A 71 -2.62 7.62 0.66
C GLU A 71 -4.12 7.28 0.59
N PHE A 72 -4.72 6.83 1.69
CA PHE A 72 -6.16 6.54 1.72
C PHE A 72 -7.01 7.79 1.47
N LYS A 73 -6.55 8.96 1.92
CA LYS A 73 -7.24 10.22 1.66
C LYS A 73 -7.14 10.64 0.19
N GLU A 74 -5.96 10.49 -0.41
CA GLU A 74 -5.69 10.83 -1.80
C GLU A 74 -6.39 9.86 -2.77
N GLU A 75 -6.26 8.55 -2.53
CA GLU A 75 -6.78 7.53 -3.43
C GLU A 75 -8.30 7.38 -3.37
N ILE A 76 -8.89 7.32 -2.19
CA ILE A 76 -10.33 7.02 -2.03
C ILE A 76 -11.10 8.04 -1.19
N GLY A 77 -10.46 9.12 -0.76
CA GLY A 77 -11.08 10.14 0.09
C GLY A 77 -11.37 9.68 1.52
N ALA A 78 -10.91 8.49 1.92
CA ALA A 78 -11.22 7.90 3.20
C ALA A 78 -10.44 8.51 4.36
N ASP A 79 -11.12 8.65 5.50
CA ASP A 79 -10.50 8.92 6.79
C ASP A 79 -10.32 7.59 7.53
N ILE A 80 -9.08 7.25 7.89
CA ILE A 80 -8.75 5.97 8.51
C ILE A 80 -8.16 6.13 9.92
N ALA A 81 -8.28 5.07 10.74
CA ALA A 81 -7.46 4.89 11.93
C ALA A 81 -6.44 3.78 11.65
N VAL A 82 -5.18 4.06 11.95
CA VAL A 82 -4.08 3.10 11.80
C VAL A 82 -3.88 2.38 13.12
N GLY A 83 -3.98 1.07 13.08
CA GLY A 83 -3.80 0.17 14.21
C GLY A 83 -2.38 -0.41 14.30
N GLY A 84 -2.27 -1.63 14.81
CA GLY A 84 -0.98 -2.29 15.00
C GLY A 84 -0.33 -2.77 13.70
N LEU A 85 1.01 -2.86 13.70
CA LEU A 85 1.77 -3.54 12.66
C LEU A 85 1.41 -5.03 12.67
N LYS A 86 1.01 -5.55 11.51
CA LYS A 86 0.67 -6.96 11.33
C LYS A 86 1.81 -7.75 10.72
N TRP A 87 2.36 -7.24 9.61
CA TRP A 87 3.38 -7.97 8.85
C TRP A 87 4.50 -7.06 8.37
N VAL A 88 5.68 -7.66 8.21
CA VAL A 88 6.84 -7.06 7.55
C VAL A 88 7.23 -7.97 6.39
N GLY A 89 7.19 -7.45 5.18
CA GLY A 89 7.56 -8.17 3.97
C GLY A 89 8.89 -7.67 3.40
N GLU A 90 9.82 -8.61 3.17
CA GLU A 90 10.93 -8.42 2.24
C GLU A 90 10.49 -8.96 0.87
N VAL A 91 10.26 -8.07 -0.09
CA VAL A 91 9.63 -8.42 -1.37
C VAL A 91 10.60 -8.15 -2.51
N PHE A 92 10.86 -9.17 -3.32
CA PHE A 92 11.76 -9.11 -4.45
C PHE A 92 11.00 -9.41 -5.74
N PHE A 93 11.00 -8.48 -6.69
CA PHE A 93 10.29 -8.60 -7.95
C PHE A 93 10.97 -7.78 -9.05
N ASP A 94 10.54 -7.95 -10.29
CA ASP A 94 10.99 -7.09 -11.40
C ASP A 94 10.18 -5.80 -11.46
N TRP A 95 10.86 -4.66 -11.45
CA TRP A 95 10.25 -3.36 -11.64
C TRP A 95 10.76 -2.75 -12.94
N GLY A 96 9.98 -2.94 -14.01
CA GLY A 96 10.32 -2.36 -15.31
C GLY A 96 11.67 -2.81 -15.87
N GLY A 97 12.02 -4.08 -15.69
CA GLY A 97 13.27 -4.68 -16.13
C GLY A 97 14.43 -4.52 -15.16
N LYS A 98 14.19 -4.05 -13.94
CA LYS A 98 15.21 -3.93 -12.89
C LYS A 98 14.83 -4.71 -11.65
N PRO A 99 15.75 -5.45 -11.02
CA PRO A 99 15.50 -6.08 -9.73
C PRO A 99 15.10 -5.05 -8.69
N CYS A 100 13.95 -5.22 -8.08
CA CYS A 100 13.47 -4.41 -6.97
C CYS A 100 13.58 -5.17 -5.65
N HIS A 101 14.09 -4.48 -4.63
CA HIS A 101 14.05 -4.92 -3.25
C HIS A 101 13.14 -3.96 -2.48
N GLN A 102 11.97 -4.43 -2.10
CA GLN A 102 10.99 -3.65 -1.37
C GLN A 102 10.88 -4.13 0.08
N ILE A 103 10.91 -3.18 1.01
CA ILE A 103 10.43 -3.41 2.38
C ILE A 103 9.02 -2.86 2.45
N CYS A 104 8.07 -3.73 2.78
CA CYS A 104 6.67 -3.34 2.95
C CYS A 104 6.18 -3.68 4.36
N LEU A 105 5.64 -2.68 5.06
CA LEU A 105 5.05 -2.83 6.37
C LEU A 105 3.52 -2.77 6.25
N TYR A 106 2.85 -3.79 6.79
CA TYR A 106 1.40 -3.94 6.71
C TYR A 106 0.76 -3.63 8.06
N TYR A 107 -0.11 -2.64 8.08
CA TYR A 107 -0.81 -2.20 9.30
C TYR A 107 -2.29 -2.55 9.25
N ALA A 108 -2.84 -2.96 10.38
CA ALA A 108 -4.29 -2.99 10.53
C ALA A 108 -4.84 -1.57 10.38
N ILE A 109 -5.92 -1.41 9.63
CA ILE A 109 -6.61 -0.13 9.52
C ILE A 109 -8.12 -0.30 9.66
N ASP A 110 -8.77 0.77 10.15
CA ASP A 110 -10.23 0.92 10.16
C ASP A 110 -10.62 2.17 9.38
N ILE A 111 -11.59 2.05 8.47
CA ILE A 111 -12.20 3.19 7.81
C ILE A 111 -13.18 3.85 8.78
N ARG A 112 -13.07 5.19 8.92
CA ARG A 112 -13.78 5.99 9.92
C ARG A 112 -14.89 6.87 9.35
N ASP A 113 -15.12 6.83 8.06
CA ASP A 113 -16.14 7.63 7.40
C ASP A 113 -17.22 6.74 6.75
N ASP A 114 -18.40 7.34 6.55
CA ASP A 114 -19.56 6.67 5.94
C ASP A 114 -19.60 6.85 4.40
N ARG A 115 -18.62 7.53 3.81
CA ARG A 115 -18.58 7.86 2.37
C ARG A 115 -17.94 6.75 1.55
N THR A 116 -17.00 6.04 2.17
CA THR A 116 -16.33 4.91 1.51
C THR A 116 -17.33 3.75 1.40
N PRO A 117 -17.57 3.19 0.19
CA PRO A 117 -18.45 2.05 0.04
C PRO A 117 -18.02 0.89 0.95
N ALA A 118 -18.98 0.34 1.71
CA ALA A 118 -18.73 -0.76 2.65
C ALA A 118 -18.71 -2.13 1.97
N ASP A 119 -18.98 -2.19 0.65
CA ASP A 119 -19.04 -3.43 -0.13
C ASP A 119 -18.87 -3.14 -1.63
N GLY A 120 -18.57 -4.21 -2.40
CA GLY A 120 -18.50 -4.16 -3.86
C GLY A 120 -17.19 -3.65 -4.41
N VAL A 121 -17.29 -3.01 -5.59
CA VAL A 121 -16.16 -2.44 -6.33
C VAL A 121 -16.40 -0.94 -6.53
N PHE A 122 -15.38 -0.14 -6.32
CA PHE A 122 -15.43 1.29 -6.60
C PHE A 122 -14.09 1.78 -7.15
N ALA A 123 -14.13 2.81 -7.98
CA ALA A 123 -12.93 3.40 -8.56
C ALA A 123 -12.35 4.47 -7.65
N ALA A 124 -11.04 4.60 -7.64
CA ALA A 124 -10.35 5.74 -7.06
C ALA A 124 -10.67 7.02 -7.85
N GLN A 125 -10.81 8.12 -7.13
CA GLN A 125 -10.81 9.44 -7.75
C GLN A 125 -9.35 9.92 -7.90
N GLU A 126 -8.56 9.26 -8.74
CA GLU A 126 -7.17 9.61 -8.89
C GLU A 126 -6.94 10.74 -9.88
N ARG A 127 -6.20 11.76 -9.42
CA ARG A 127 -5.40 12.64 -10.26
C ARG A 127 -3.94 12.25 -10.11
N LEU A 128 -3.51 11.17 -10.75
CA LEU A 128 -2.08 10.96 -10.96
C LEU A 128 -1.59 11.85 -12.10
N GLU A 129 -0.58 12.65 -11.83
CA GLU A 129 0.10 13.46 -12.83
C GLU A 129 0.59 12.57 -13.98
N GLY A 130 -0.16 12.57 -15.09
CA GLY A 130 0.30 12.14 -16.40
C GLY A 130 0.06 10.70 -16.83
N ARG A 131 -0.73 9.88 -16.13
CA ARG A 131 -1.25 8.59 -16.61
C ARG A 131 -2.69 8.38 -16.14
N ASP A 132 -3.60 8.15 -17.09
CA ASP A 132 -4.96 7.67 -16.87
C ASP A 132 -4.93 6.17 -16.48
N SER A 133 -4.40 5.84 -15.32
CA SER A 133 -4.57 4.50 -14.75
C SER A 133 -5.57 4.61 -13.62
N SER A 134 -6.81 4.19 -13.87
CA SER A 134 -7.81 4.08 -12.83
C SER A 134 -7.50 2.87 -11.95
N LEU A 135 -7.35 3.10 -10.64
CA LEU A 135 -7.32 2.03 -9.64
C LEU A 135 -8.75 1.65 -9.28
N GLU A 136 -8.99 0.37 -9.16
CA GLU A 136 -10.23 -0.18 -8.63
C GLU A 136 -9.99 -0.73 -7.23
N PHE A 137 -10.91 -0.44 -6.32
CA PHE A 137 -10.92 -0.97 -4.96
C PHE A 137 -12.03 -1.99 -4.83
N HIS A 138 -11.70 -3.14 -4.25
CA HIS A 138 -12.56 -4.30 -4.16
C HIS A 138 -12.66 -4.79 -2.73
N TRP A 139 -13.88 -4.97 -2.23
CA TRP A 139 -14.14 -5.74 -1.02
C TRP A 139 -14.21 -7.22 -1.36
N VAL A 140 -13.12 -7.95 -1.12
CA VAL A 140 -12.98 -9.38 -1.44
C VAL A 140 -13.31 -10.22 -0.20
N PRO A 141 -14.28 -11.17 -0.27
CA PRO A 141 -14.54 -12.10 0.81
C PRO A 141 -13.28 -12.90 1.17
N LEU A 142 -12.96 -13.00 2.46
CA LEU A 142 -11.79 -13.76 2.92
C LEU A 142 -11.83 -15.24 2.51
N GLU A 143 -13.02 -15.83 2.41
CA GLU A 143 -13.23 -17.18 1.93
C GLU A 143 -12.82 -17.41 0.47
N ARG A 144 -12.75 -16.31 -0.32
CA ARG A 144 -12.37 -16.34 -1.74
C ARG A 144 -10.95 -15.84 -1.99
N ILE A 145 -10.18 -15.56 -0.95
CA ILE A 145 -8.87 -14.91 -1.08
C ILE A 145 -7.86 -15.78 -1.86
N GLU A 146 -8.01 -17.10 -1.81
CA GLU A 146 -7.16 -18.04 -2.55
C GLU A 146 -7.54 -18.18 -4.04
N GLU A 147 -8.72 -17.67 -4.44
CA GLU A 147 -9.20 -17.68 -5.82
C GLU A 147 -8.66 -16.52 -6.64
N ILE A 148 -8.11 -15.49 -6.00
CA ILE A 148 -7.62 -14.28 -6.65
C ILE A 148 -6.08 -14.26 -6.71
N ARG A 149 -5.56 -13.43 -7.60
CA ARG A 149 -4.13 -13.19 -7.74
C ARG A 149 -3.69 -12.05 -6.81
N LEU A 150 -3.42 -12.36 -5.55
CA LEU A 150 -2.98 -11.39 -4.56
C LEU A 150 -1.44 -11.31 -4.48
N TYR A 151 -0.89 -10.11 -4.49
CA TYR A 151 0.54 -9.86 -4.33
C TYR A 151 0.89 -9.12 -3.04
N PRO A 152 1.96 -9.55 -2.34
CA PRO A 152 2.68 -10.82 -2.49
C PRO A 152 1.77 -12.02 -2.19
N THR A 153 1.90 -13.12 -2.94
CA THR A 153 0.99 -14.29 -2.80
C THR A 153 0.99 -14.90 -1.39
N TYR A 154 2.08 -14.76 -0.65
CA TYR A 154 2.19 -15.21 0.73
C TYR A 154 1.15 -14.56 1.67
N THR A 155 0.71 -13.33 1.37
CA THR A 155 -0.22 -12.59 2.22
C THR A 155 -1.64 -13.17 2.24
N ALA A 156 -2.05 -13.94 1.22
CA ALA A 156 -3.32 -14.65 1.21
C ALA A 156 -3.41 -15.61 2.41
N ARG A 157 -2.33 -16.35 2.69
CA ARG A 157 -2.22 -17.22 3.86
C ARG A 157 -2.29 -16.44 5.18
N LEU A 158 -1.63 -15.28 5.25
CA LEU A 158 -1.62 -14.46 6.46
C LEU A 158 -3.00 -13.89 6.82
N LEU A 159 -3.84 -13.62 5.80
CA LEU A 159 -5.22 -13.16 6.01
C LEU A 159 -6.12 -14.21 6.66
N THR A 160 -5.81 -15.48 6.49
CA THR A 160 -6.61 -16.62 7.00
C THR A 160 -6.10 -17.20 8.31
N GLN A 161 -4.92 -16.77 8.76
CA GLN A 161 -4.32 -17.21 10.03
C GLN A 161 -4.82 -16.40 11.22
N PRO A 162 -4.90 -17.00 12.42
CA PRO A 162 -5.13 -16.25 13.65
C PRO A 162 -4.06 -15.18 13.88
N ASP A 163 -4.45 -14.04 14.45
CA ASP A 163 -3.49 -13.01 14.85
C ASP A 163 -2.51 -13.56 15.90
N GLY A 164 -1.24 -13.71 15.49
CA GLY A 164 -0.15 -14.25 16.30
C GLY A 164 0.93 -13.24 16.67
N GLY A 165 0.70 -11.95 16.43
CA GLY A 165 1.69 -10.89 16.55
C GLY A 165 2.22 -10.43 15.18
N VAL A 166 3.38 -9.78 15.18
CA VAL A 166 4.00 -9.31 13.92
C VAL A 166 4.65 -10.49 13.21
N GLU A 167 4.16 -10.78 12.00
CA GLU A 167 4.72 -11.81 11.14
C GLU A 167 5.74 -11.19 10.17
N HIS A 168 6.89 -11.84 10.01
CA HIS A 168 7.90 -11.48 9.01
C HIS A 168 7.93 -12.52 7.89
N PHE A 169 7.90 -12.09 6.63
CA PHE A 169 7.99 -12.98 5.49
C PHE A 169 8.92 -12.46 4.41
N ILE A 170 9.42 -13.40 3.61
CA ILE A 170 10.22 -13.13 2.41
C ILE A 170 9.46 -13.64 1.21
N TYR A 171 9.29 -12.80 0.21
CA TYR A 171 8.65 -13.13 -1.06
C TYR A 171 9.61 -12.84 -2.22
N ARG A 172 9.72 -13.81 -3.14
CA ARG A 172 10.48 -13.68 -4.39
C ARG A 172 9.59 -14.11 -5.55
N GLU A 173 9.35 -13.18 -6.46
CA GLU A 173 8.65 -13.44 -7.70
C GLU A 173 9.50 -14.26 -8.67
#